data_48579dc0fda08244764405c7a7d09967
#
_entry.id   48579dc0fda08244764405c7a7d09967
#
_cell.length_a   1.000
_cell.length_b   1.000
_cell.length_c   1.000
_cell.angle_alpha   90.00
_cell.angle_beta   90.00
_cell.angle_gamma   90.00
#
_symmetry.space_group_name_H-M   'P 1'
#
loop_
_entity.id
_entity.type
_entity.pdbx_description
1 polymer ?
#
loop_
_entity_poly.entity_id
_entity_poly.type
_entity_poly.pdbx_seq_one_letter_code
_entity_poly.pdbx_strand_id
1 'polypeptide(L)'
;MAVLEWPEDVCPASLTWRPESNTKTFRSPFNGSSQTARFPGTRWVCSLTFNNLTDEKSRRIDALVASLDGEYGRVKVRDWGRSGRTPAGAPVIDGANQTGTQIQSKGWTPGAVVLRQGDYFTVNDELKMVTADVTSAANGTAMIVFAPMLRSSPPANAAIEVAKP
;
A
#
# COMPACT_ATOMS: atom_id res chain seq x y z
N MET A 1 -3.68 -15.61 12.78
CA MET A 1 -2.27 -15.49 12.38
C MET A 1 -1.75 -14.20 13.00
N ALA A 2 -0.64 -14.24 13.74
CA ALA A 2 -0.06 -13.04 14.31
C ALA A 2 0.68 -12.26 13.22
N VAL A 3 0.51 -10.94 13.20
CA VAL A 3 1.29 -10.04 12.37
C VAL A 3 2.44 -9.53 13.22
N LEU A 4 3.67 -9.76 12.77
CA LEU A 4 4.87 -9.33 13.48
C LEU A 4 5.17 -7.85 13.18
N GLU A 5 5.77 -7.17 14.13
CA GLU A 5 6.25 -5.80 13.94
C GLU A 5 7.74 -5.81 13.54
N TRP A 6 8.11 -4.91 12.66
CA TRP A 6 9.51 -4.72 12.28
C TRP A 6 10.29 -4.07 13.42
N PRO A 7 11.53 -4.52 13.72
CA PRO A 7 12.38 -3.87 14.73
C PRO A 7 12.65 -2.40 14.37
N GLU A 8 12.22 -1.45 15.20
CA GLU A 8 12.29 -0.02 14.91
C GLU A 8 13.72 0.51 14.74
N ASP A 9 14.69 -0.12 15.40
CA ASP A 9 16.11 0.25 15.39
C ASP A 9 16.87 -0.30 14.17
N VAL A 10 16.20 -1.05 13.30
CA VAL A 10 16.78 -1.65 12.10
C VAL A 10 16.19 -1.03 10.86
N CYS A 11 16.99 -0.13 10.23
CA CYS A 11 16.60 0.49 8.96
C CYS A 11 17.42 -0.11 7.81
N PRO A 12 16.82 -0.35 6.64
CA PRO A 12 17.54 -0.79 5.46
C PRO A 12 18.47 0.32 4.93
N ALA A 13 19.59 -0.07 4.36
CA ALA A 13 20.50 0.84 3.67
C ALA A 13 19.95 1.27 2.31
N SER A 14 19.23 0.38 1.64
CA SER A 14 18.46 0.71 0.44
C SER A 14 17.14 -0.05 0.41
N LEU A 15 16.18 0.56 -0.25
CA LEU A 15 14.81 0.07 -0.36
C LEU A 15 14.33 0.29 -1.78
N THR A 16 13.75 -0.74 -2.37
CA THR A 16 13.11 -0.65 -3.69
C THR A 16 11.70 -1.17 -3.60
N TRP A 17 10.73 -0.36 -4.01
CA TRP A 17 9.35 -0.75 -4.17
C TRP A 17 9.00 -0.85 -5.65
N ARG A 18 8.35 -1.91 -6.05
CA ARG A 18 7.81 -2.08 -7.41
C ARG A 18 6.42 -2.70 -7.36
N PRO A 19 5.48 -2.25 -8.21
CA PRO A 19 4.22 -2.96 -8.37
C PRO A 19 4.46 -4.22 -9.23
N GLU A 20 3.96 -5.35 -8.77
CA GLU A 20 3.91 -6.59 -9.55
C GLU A 20 2.49 -6.77 -10.06
N SER A 21 2.31 -6.52 -11.37
CA SER A 21 1.00 -6.58 -12.00
C SER A 21 0.59 -8.01 -12.34
N ASN A 22 -0.69 -8.32 -12.11
CA ASN A 22 -1.27 -9.59 -12.54
C ASN A 22 -2.03 -9.39 -13.86
N THR A 23 -1.26 -9.16 -14.93
CA THR A 23 -1.80 -8.99 -16.29
C THR A 23 -1.26 -10.07 -17.21
N LYS A 24 -2.10 -10.56 -18.14
CA LYS A 24 -1.68 -11.49 -19.19
C LYS A 24 -2.07 -10.95 -20.55
N THR A 25 -1.13 -11.02 -21.48
CA THR A 25 -1.37 -10.66 -22.87
C THR A 25 -1.44 -11.93 -23.70
N PHE A 26 -2.55 -12.12 -24.40
CA PHE A 26 -2.78 -13.19 -25.35
C PHE A 26 -2.54 -12.61 -26.74
N ARG A 27 -1.73 -13.30 -27.54
CA ARG A 27 -1.45 -12.91 -28.91
C ARG A 27 -1.94 -13.99 -29.87
N SER A 28 -2.72 -13.58 -30.87
CA SER A 28 -3.18 -14.49 -31.91
C SER A 28 -2.00 -14.91 -32.80
N PRO A 29 -1.78 -16.22 -32.99
CA PRO A 29 -0.73 -16.70 -33.91
C PRO A 29 -1.10 -16.47 -35.40
N PHE A 30 -2.38 -16.17 -35.71
CA PHE A 30 -2.85 -16.03 -37.08
C PHE A 30 -2.67 -14.64 -37.65
N ASN A 31 -3.00 -13.60 -36.89
CA ASN A 31 -3.02 -12.20 -37.36
C ASN A 31 -2.19 -11.26 -36.48
N GLY A 32 -1.53 -11.77 -35.43
CA GLY A 32 -0.73 -10.97 -34.52
C GLY A 32 -1.51 -10.04 -33.59
N SER A 33 -2.85 -10.07 -33.63
CA SER A 33 -3.67 -9.26 -32.73
C SER A 33 -3.41 -9.65 -31.26
N SER A 34 -3.40 -8.66 -30.37
CA SER A 34 -3.16 -8.88 -28.94
C SER A 34 -4.35 -8.43 -28.11
N GLN A 35 -4.68 -9.23 -27.10
CA GLN A 35 -5.66 -8.91 -26.07
C GLN A 35 -4.99 -9.02 -24.71
N THR A 36 -5.05 -7.95 -23.91
CA THR A 36 -4.53 -7.93 -22.56
C THR A 36 -5.67 -8.03 -21.55
N ALA A 37 -5.59 -9.03 -20.68
CA ALA A 37 -6.50 -9.20 -19.56
C ALA A 37 -5.80 -8.80 -18.25
N ARG A 38 -6.49 -8.03 -17.42
CA ARG A 38 -6.05 -7.67 -16.07
C ARG A 38 -6.79 -8.52 -15.06
N PHE A 39 -6.03 -9.19 -14.20
CA PHE A 39 -6.57 -10.00 -13.12
C PHE A 39 -6.38 -9.30 -11.77
N PRO A 40 -7.26 -9.52 -10.79
CA PRO A 40 -7.02 -9.08 -9.41
C PRO A 40 -5.76 -9.72 -8.84
N GLY A 41 -5.16 -9.10 -7.82
CA GLY A 41 -3.98 -9.65 -7.14
C GLY A 41 -2.66 -8.95 -7.43
N THR A 42 -2.69 -7.80 -8.14
CA THR A 42 -1.53 -6.89 -8.19
C THR A 42 -1.12 -6.51 -6.77
N ARG A 43 0.16 -6.64 -6.46
CA ARG A 43 0.73 -6.35 -5.14
C ARG A 43 2.00 -5.52 -5.26
N TRP A 44 2.39 -4.89 -4.16
CA TRP A 44 3.70 -4.29 -4.04
C TRP A 44 4.71 -5.36 -3.63
N VAL A 45 5.87 -5.33 -4.27
CA VAL A 45 7.04 -6.12 -3.91
C VAL A 45 8.12 -5.15 -3.47
N CYS A 46 8.69 -5.40 -2.30
CA CYS A 46 9.82 -4.63 -1.81
C CYS A 46 11.07 -5.50 -1.68
N SER A 47 12.20 -4.88 -1.96
CA SER A 47 13.52 -5.46 -1.71
C SER A 47 14.24 -4.55 -0.72
N LEU A 48 14.69 -5.12 0.38
CA LEU A 48 15.41 -4.44 1.45
C LEU A 48 16.87 -4.90 1.42
N THR A 49 17.80 -3.97 1.38
CA THR A 49 19.23 -4.27 1.47
C THR A 49 19.79 -3.67 2.74
N PHE A 50 20.52 -4.46 3.50
CA PHE A 50 21.14 -4.05 4.75
C PHE A 50 22.66 -4.09 4.59
N ASN A 51 23.34 -3.01 5.00
CA ASN A 51 24.79 -2.91 4.99
C ASN A 51 25.26 -2.59 6.41
N ASN A 52 26.41 -3.15 6.77
CA ASN A 52 27.09 -2.82 8.04
C ASN A 52 26.20 -2.97 9.30
N LEU A 53 25.35 -4.01 9.33
CA LEU A 53 24.59 -4.34 10.53
C LEU A 53 25.56 -4.79 11.64
N THR A 54 25.26 -4.39 12.87
CA THR A 54 25.90 -5.00 14.03
C THR A 54 25.42 -6.44 14.17
N ASP A 55 26.22 -7.28 14.79
CA ASP A 55 25.89 -8.69 15.03
C ASP A 55 24.53 -8.86 15.74
N GLU A 56 24.24 -7.99 16.71
CA GLU A 56 22.95 -8.00 17.40
C GLU A 56 21.77 -7.70 16.46
N LYS A 57 21.87 -6.69 15.59
CA LYS A 57 20.82 -6.33 14.64
C LYS A 57 20.62 -7.41 13.59
N SER A 58 21.71 -8.02 13.11
CA SER A 58 21.65 -9.14 12.17
C SER A 58 20.89 -10.31 12.76
N ARG A 59 21.22 -10.71 13.99
CA ARG A 59 20.52 -11.80 14.68
C ARG A 59 19.02 -11.52 14.89
N ARG A 60 18.64 -10.26 15.15
CA ARG A 60 17.23 -9.88 15.25
C ARG A 60 16.47 -10.05 13.94
N ILE A 61 17.09 -9.70 12.81
CA ILE A 61 16.49 -9.91 11.48
C ILE A 61 16.37 -11.40 11.20
N ASP A 62 17.42 -12.18 11.45
CA ASP A 62 17.42 -13.63 11.23
C ASP A 62 16.32 -14.32 12.07
N ALA A 63 16.18 -13.90 13.32
CA ALA A 63 15.12 -14.41 14.19
C ALA A 63 13.73 -14.02 13.69
N LEU A 64 13.56 -12.77 13.20
CA LEU A 64 12.31 -12.32 12.61
C LEU A 64 11.95 -13.14 11.37
N VAL A 65 12.91 -13.32 10.45
CA VAL A 65 12.71 -14.10 9.22
C VAL A 65 12.38 -15.57 9.56
N ALA A 66 13.10 -16.16 10.51
CA ALA A 66 12.82 -17.52 10.96
C ALA A 66 11.41 -17.67 11.56
N SER A 67 10.95 -16.65 12.32
CA SER A 67 9.61 -16.66 12.92
C SER A 67 8.46 -16.46 11.94
N LEU A 68 8.74 -15.99 10.70
CA LEU A 68 7.74 -15.89 9.64
C LEU A 68 7.35 -17.25 9.05
N ASP A 69 8.19 -18.28 9.21
CA ASP A 69 7.94 -19.61 8.66
C ASP A 69 7.59 -19.54 7.15
N GLY A 70 8.47 -18.91 6.39
CA GLY A 70 8.31 -18.69 4.95
C GLY A 70 7.13 -17.76 4.61
N GLU A 71 6.24 -18.21 3.75
CA GLU A 71 5.10 -17.42 3.29
C GLU A 71 3.90 -17.45 4.27
N TYR A 72 3.99 -18.20 5.37
CA TYR A 72 2.89 -18.33 6.33
C TYR A 72 2.74 -17.08 7.19
N GLY A 73 3.85 -16.53 7.70
CA GLY A 73 3.84 -15.35 8.56
C GLY A 73 3.60 -14.03 7.82
N ARG A 74 3.37 -12.99 8.58
CA ARG A 74 3.22 -11.62 8.09
C ARG A 74 4.01 -10.68 8.99
N VAL A 75 4.64 -9.67 8.38
CA VAL A 75 5.33 -8.59 9.08
C VAL A 75 4.91 -7.26 8.50
N LYS A 76 4.74 -6.26 9.33
CA LYS A 76 4.48 -4.90 8.88
C LYS A 76 5.78 -4.26 8.45
N VAL A 77 5.81 -3.75 7.24
CA VAL A 77 6.95 -3.07 6.62
C VAL A 77 6.48 -1.70 6.15
N ARG A 78 7.23 -0.66 6.46
CA ARG A 78 6.97 0.71 5.99
C ARG A 78 7.94 1.10 4.89
N ASP A 79 7.64 2.18 4.18
CA ASP A 79 8.61 2.82 3.28
C ASP A 79 9.52 3.77 4.07
N TRP A 80 10.79 3.36 4.30
CA TRP A 80 11.79 4.21 4.95
C TRP A 80 12.32 5.31 4.02
N GLY A 81 12.12 5.17 2.72
CA GLY A 81 12.59 6.12 1.71
C GLY A 81 11.66 7.32 1.52
N ARG A 82 10.43 7.25 2.04
CA ARG A 82 9.45 8.31 1.92
C ARG A 82 8.80 8.62 3.26
N SER A 83 8.77 9.89 3.61
CA SER A 83 7.96 10.35 4.72
C SER A 83 6.49 10.27 4.33
N GLY A 84 5.67 9.71 5.17
CA GLY A 84 4.21 9.80 5.04
C GLY A 84 3.74 11.25 5.13
N ARG A 85 2.51 11.47 4.76
CA ARG A 85 1.88 12.79 4.81
C ARG A 85 1.24 13.03 6.17
N THR A 86 1.33 14.25 6.69
CA THR A 86 0.56 14.63 7.87
C THR A 86 -0.93 14.49 7.55
N PRO A 87 -1.70 13.73 8.34
CA PRO A 87 -3.11 13.52 8.08
C PRO A 87 -3.87 14.86 8.14
N ALA A 88 -4.65 15.14 7.11
CA ALA A 88 -5.57 16.26 7.09
C ALA A 88 -6.94 15.82 7.64
N GLY A 89 -7.04 15.58 8.94
CA GLY A 89 -8.21 15.04 9.63
C GLY A 89 -8.01 13.60 10.11
N ALA A 90 -9.09 12.87 10.29
CA ALA A 90 -9.12 11.45 10.64
C ALA A 90 -9.86 10.66 9.53
N PRO A 91 -9.21 10.39 8.40
CA PRO A 91 -9.88 9.83 7.24
C PRO A 91 -10.25 8.37 7.45
N VAL A 92 -11.47 8.05 7.03
CA VAL A 92 -12.03 6.70 7.05
C VAL A 92 -12.78 6.41 5.75
N ILE A 93 -13.01 5.14 5.49
CA ILE A 93 -13.81 4.69 4.35
C ILE A 93 -15.28 5.10 4.52
N ASP A 94 -15.86 5.70 3.48
CA ASP A 94 -17.26 6.10 3.46
C ASP A 94 -18.11 5.05 2.74
N GLY A 95 -18.74 4.17 3.51
CA GLY A 95 -19.54 3.07 3.03
C GLY A 95 -18.76 1.77 2.83
N ALA A 96 -19.49 0.68 2.70
CA ALA A 96 -18.96 -0.68 2.47
C ALA A 96 -19.02 -1.07 0.99
N ASN A 97 -18.52 -2.26 0.65
CA ASN A 97 -18.57 -2.89 -0.67
C ASN A 97 -17.90 -2.10 -1.80
N GLN A 98 -16.89 -1.27 -1.46
CA GLN A 98 -16.12 -0.54 -2.44
C GLN A 98 -15.04 -1.44 -3.04
N THR A 99 -14.86 -1.37 -4.35
CA THR A 99 -13.92 -2.19 -5.13
C THR A 99 -13.27 -1.38 -6.25
N GLY A 100 -12.26 -1.94 -6.90
CA GLY A 100 -11.60 -1.30 -8.04
C GLY A 100 -10.45 -0.41 -7.65
N THR A 101 -10.29 0.72 -8.34
CA THR A 101 -9.16 1.66 -8.23
C THR A 101 -9.54 3.02 -7.67
N GLN A 102 -10.70 3.12 -7.08
CA GLN A 102 -11.19 4.35 -6.43
C GLN A 102 -12.01 3.99 -5.20
N ILE A 103 -11.93 4.84 -4.18
CA ILE A 103 -12.72 4.71 -2.95
C ILE A 103 -13.26 6.06 -2.53
N GLN A 104 -14.46 6.04 -1.96
CA GLN A 104 -15.04 7.16 -1.24
C GLN A 104 -14.55 7.15 0.19
N SER A 105 -14.17 8.31 0.67
CA SER A 105 -13.64 8.52 2.02
C SER A 105 -14.26 9.76 2.65
N LYS A 106 -14.23 9.84 3.98
CA LYS A 106 -14.72 10.95 4.78
C LYS A 106 -13.81 11.22 5.97
N GLY A 107 -14.08 12.30 6.69
CA GLY A 107 -13.29 12.68 7.87
C GLY A 107 -12.04 13.50 7.53
N TRP A 108 -11.96 14.01 6.31
CA TRP A 108 -10.91 14.93 5.88
C TRP A 108 -11.20 16.37 6.33
N THR A 109 -10.14 17.19 6.46
CA THR A 109 -10.27 18.62 6.59
C THR A 109 -10.98 19.18 5.36
N PRO A 110 -12.11 19.91 5.51
CA PRO A 110 -12.90 20.39 4.38
C PRO A 110 -12.14 21.36 3.47
N GLY A 111 -12.34 21.23 2.15
CA GLY A 111 -11.83 22.16 1.15
C GLY A 111 -10.30 22.16 0.98
N ALA A 112 -9.61 21.15 1.46
CA ALA A 112 -8.15 21.06 1.40
C ALA A 112 -7.67 20.01 0.40
N VAL A 113 -6.46 20.21 -0.16
CA VAL A 113 -5.75 19.16 -0.87
C VAL A 113 -5.22 18.18 0.17
N VAL A 114 -5.84 17.01 0.26
CA VAL A 114 -5.59 16.02 1.31
C VAL A 114 -4.53 15.00 0.93
N LEU A 115 -4.47 14.63 -0.35
CA LEU A 115 -3.43 13.75 -0.91
C LEU A 115 -2.98 14.30 -2.27
N ARG A 116 -1.74 14.03 -2.63
CA ARG A 116 -1.19 14.37 -3.94
C ARG A 116 -0.86 13.12 -4.73
N GLN A 117 -0.80 13.26 -6.03
CA GLN A 117 -0.31 12.20 -6.92
C GLN A 117 1.06 11.71 -6.46
N GLY A 118 1.19 10.38 -6.30
CA GLY A 118 2.40 9.74 -5.80
C GLY A 118 2.46 9.55 -4.29
N ASP A 119 1.52 10.13 -3.51
CA ASP A 119 1.41 9.83 -2.08
C ASP A 119 0.97 8.37 -1.89
N TYR A 120 1.42 7.77 -0.80
CA TYR A 120 0.97 6.46 -0.37
C TYR A 120 -0.07 6.57 0.74
N PHE A 121 -0.93 5.58 0.79
CA PHE A 121 -1.83 5.34 1.93
C PHE A 121 -2.07 3.85 2.10
N THR A 122 -2.39 3.44 3.31
CA THR A 122 -2.76 2.07 3.63
C THR A 122 -4.22 2.02 4.05
N VAL A 123 -4.95 1.07 3.52
CA VAL A 123 -6.31 0.75 3.91
C VAL A 123 -6.49 -0.77 3.92
N ASN A 124 -7.06 -1.31 5.00
CA ASN A 124 -7.31 -2.76 5.14
C ASN A 124 -6.04 -3.61 4.85
N ASP A 125 -4.90 -3.18 5.41
CA ASP A 125 -3.57 -3.80 5.24
C ASP A 125 -3.10 -3.88 3.78
N GLU A 126 -3.58 -2.97 2.93
CA GLU A 126 -3.18 -2.86 1.55
C GLU A 126 -2.56 -1.49 1.26
N LEU A 127 -1.28 -1.47 0.88
CA LEU A 127 -0.60 -0.26 0.42
C LEU A 127 -1.11 0.15 -0.95
N LYS A 128 -1.44 1.43 -1.10
CA LYS A 128 -1.93 2.04 -2.34
C LYS A 128 -1.16 3.32 -2.64
N MET A 129 -0.98 3.61 -3.91
CA MET A 129 -0.41 4.88 -4.38
C MET A 129 -1.49 5.71 -5.06
N VAL A 130 -1.61 6.96 -4.66
CA VAL A 130 -2.53 7.93 -5.24
C VAL A 130 -2.09 8.28 -6.67
N THR A 131 -3.00 8.20 -7.62
CA THR A 131 -2.71 8.45 -9.05
C THR A 131 -3.16 9.81 -9.55
N ALA A 132 -3.92 10.56 -8.75
CA ALA A 132 -4.34 11.93 -9.04
C ALA A 132 -4.50 12.71 -7.73
N ASP A 133 -4.28 14.03 -7.76
CA ASP A 133 -4.47 14.88 -6.59
C ASP A 133 -5.90 14.76 -6.04
N VAL A 134 -6.04 14.73 -4.74
CA VAL A 134 -7.30 14.56 -4.03
C VAL A 134 -7.59 15.80 -3.21
N THR A 135 -8.70 16.46 -3.55
CA THR A 135 -9.24 17.60 -2.77
C THR A 135 -10.51 17.17 -2.08
N SER A 136 -10.62 17.47 -0.81
CA SER A 136 -11.82 17.19 -0.03
C SER A 136 -12.92 18.18 -0.34
N ALA A 137 -14.15 17.72 -0.35
CA ALA A 137 -15.34 18.56 -0.46
C ALA A 137 -15.58 19.38 0.84
N ALA A 138 -16.50 20.34 0.79
CA ALA A 138 -16.86 21.18 1.93
C ALA A 138 -17.42 20.40 3.13
N ASN A 139 -17.92 19.19 2.91
CA ASN A 139 -18.39 18.27 3.96
C ASN A 139 -17.30 17.31 4.47
N GLY A 140 -16.05 17.44 4.03
CA GLY A 140 -14.95 16.55 4.43
C GLY A 140 -14.96 15.18 3.76
N THR A 141 -15.71 14.98 2.67
CA THR A 141 -15.63 13.77 1.86
C THR A 141 -14.63 13.92 0.73
N ALA A 142 -14.04 12.81 0.27
CA ALA A 142 -13.14 12.82 -0.87
C ALA A 142 -13.20 11.47 -1.60
N MET A 143 -13.05 11.51 -2.93
CA MET A 143 -12.81 10.32 -3.74
C MET A 143 -11.32 10.19 -3.98
N ILE A 144 -10.73 9.06 -3.62
CA ILE A 144 -9.32 8.77 -3.83
C ILE A 144 -9.20 7.81 -5.02
N VAL A 145 -8.42 8.21 -6.02
CA VAL A 145 -8.07 7.35 -7.17
C VAL A 145 -6.65 6.84 -6.99
N PHE A 146 -6.45 5.54 -7.11
CA PHE A 146 -5.21 4.88 -6.72
C PHE A 146 -4.87 3.65 -7.55
N ALA A 147 -3.65 3.17 -7.39
CA ALA A 147 -3.15 1.89 -7.87
C ALA A 147 -2.31 1.20 -6.77
N PRO A 148 -2.24 -0.13 -6.76
CA PRO A 148 -3.04 -1.10 -7.51
C PRO A 148 -4.51 -1.17 -7.01
N MET A 149 -5.38 -1.86 -7.77
CA MET A 149 -6.78 -2.06 -7.37
C MET A 149 -6.90 -2.76 -6.01
N LEU A 150 -8.03 -2.56 -5.33
CA LEU A 150 -8.34 -3.29 -4.10
C LEU A 150 -8.39 -4.79 -4.36
N ARG A 151 -7.80 -5.58 -3.48
CA ARG A 151 -7.90 -7.05 -3.48
C ARG A 151 -9.13 -7.51 -2.73
N SER A 152 -9.50 -6.77 -1.71
CA SER A 152 -10.70 -6.98 -0.91
C SER A 152 -11.39 -5.65 -0.60
N SER A 153 -12.70 -5.69 -0.45
CA SER A 153 -13.46 -4.50 -0.05
C SER A 153 -13.15 -4.15 1.41
N PRO A 154 -12.67 -2.92 1.69
CA PRO A 154 -12.50 -2.49 3.07
C PRO A 154 -13.86 -2.35 3.76
N PRO A 155 -13.95 -2.64 5.07
CA PRO A 155 -15.17 -2.39 5.83
C PRO A 155 -15.46 -0.88 5.91
N ALA A 156 -16.73 -0.55 6.08
CA ALA A 156 -17.13 0.84 6.32
C ALA A 156 -16.44 1.38 7.59
N ASN A 157 -16.02 2.63 7.54
CA ASN A 157 -15.26 3.33 8.59
C ASN A 157 -13.88 2.71 8.91
N ALA A 158 -13.33 1.84 8.04
CA ALA A 158 -11.93 1.45 8.16
C ALA A 158 -11.02 2.69 8.06
N ALA A 159 -10.03 2.77 8.94
CA ALA A 159 -9.09 3.89 8.94
C ALA A 159 -8.23 3.89 7.66
N ILE A 160 -7.93 5.09 7.17
CA ILE A 160 -6.98 5.32 6.09
C ILE A 160 -5.70 5.88 6.72
N GLU A 161 -4.64 5.08 6.70
CA GLU A 161 -3.34 5.50 7.23
C GLU A 161 -2.52 6.21 6.15
N VAL A 162 -2.09 7.44 6.43
CA VAL A 162 -1.32 8.27 5.51
C VAL A 162 0.00 8.75 6.10
N ALA A 163 0.17 8.66 7.42
CA ALA A 163 1.38 9.13 8.10
C ALA A 163 2.51 8.10 8.04
N LYS A 164 2.15 6.83 8.17
CA LYS A 164 3.08 5.69 8.09
C LYS A 164 2.43 4.56 7.28
N PRO A 165 2.14 4.82 6.00
CA PRO A 165 1.43 3.88 5.15
C PRO A 165 2.22 2.60 4.88
#